data_91d3fcf5fd23e0180feeef49b1ad41b5
#
_entry.id   91d3fcf5fd23e0180feeef49b1ad41b5
#
_cell.length_a   1.000
_cell.length_b   1.000
_cell.length_c   1.000
_cell.angle_alpha   90.00
_cell.angle_beta   90.00
_cell.angle_gamma   90.00
#
_symmetry.space_group_name_H-M   'P 1'
#
loop_
_entity.id
_entity.type
_entity.pdbx_description
1 polymer ?
#
loop_
_entity_poly.entity_id
_entity_poly.type
_entity_poly.pdbx_seq_one_letter_code
_entity_poly.pdbx_strand_id
1 'polypeptide(L)'
;MTSTPQPHPNGHKVSIALEELALPYQLITLNLQKGEQKTPAFLKINPNGRIPAIVDRDEDNFAVFESGACLIYLAEKTGKLMPTDAKGRSRVLQWLMFQMGGIGPMMGQANVFYRYFPEKIQPAIDRYQGESKRLFRVLDGHLADNEYLPGDYSIADIANWAWVRTYKWSGVSVDGMPHLKRWMDAMRSRPAVLKGIEMPPSSINLNTDDEAKAKEFAEQARKLVETGRSGNSSL
;
A
#
# COMPACT_ATOMS: atom_id res chain seq x y z
N MET A 1 4.81 -25.74 -5.92
CA MET A 1 4.94 -24.70 -6.98
C MET A 1 4.94 -23.36 -6.29
N THR A 2 6.05 -22.69 -6.28
CA THR A 2 6.21 -21.37 -5.67
C THR A 2 5.70 -20.33 -6.66
N SER A 3 4.50 -19.79 -6.43
CA SER A 3 4.09 -18.58 -7.12
C SER A 3 4.90 -17.43 -6.55
N THR A 4 5.53 -16.65 -7.40
CA THR A 4 6.23 -15.44 -6.95
C THR A 4 5.17 -14.43 -6.51
N PRO A 5 5.04 -14.14 -5.21
CA PRO A 5 4.09 -13.14 -4.74
C PRO A 5 4.54 -11.78 -5.23
N GLN A 6 3.63 -11.02 -5.82
CA GLN A 6 3.96 -9.65 -6.23
C GLN A 6 3.90 -8.73 -5.01
N PRO A 7 4.96 -7.95 -4.72
CA PRO A 7 4.93 -6.98 -3.65
C PRO A 7 3.90 -5.90 -4.00
N HIS A 8 2.91 -5.74 -3.15
CA HIS A 8 1.87 -4.72 -3.34
C HIS A 8 1.86 -3.77 -2.14
N PRO A 9 1.92 -2.45 -2.36
CA PRO A 9 1.96 -1.48 -1.24
C PRO A 9 0.85 -1.68 -0.21
N ASN A 10 -0.37 -2.03 -0.62
CA ASN A 10 -1.46 -2.29 0.32
C ASN A 10 -1.25 -3.56 1.16
N GLY A 11 -0.62 -4.61 0.62
CA GLY A 11 -0.23 -5.80 1.38
C GLY A 11 0.79 -5.46 2.46
N HIS A 12 1.81 -4.67 2.09
CA HIS A 12 2.84 -4.22 3.02
C HIS A 12 2.30 -3.37 4.19
N LYS A 13 1.18 -2.66 4.03
CA LYS A 13 0.54 -1.98 5.18
C LYS A 13 0.23 -2.96 6.30
N VAL A 14 -0.40 -4.07 5.93
CA VAL A 14 -0.85 -5.08 6.90
C VAL A 14 0.33 -5.85 7.49
N SER A 15 1.28 -6.30 6.66
CA SER A 15 2.45 -7.01 7.17
C SER A 15 3.32 -6.14 8.09
N ILE A 16 3.52 -4.87 7.76
CA ILE A 16 4.22 -3.93 8.65
C ILE A 16 3.47 -3.79 9.99
N ALA A 17 2.15 -3.59 9.96
CA ALA A 17 1.38 -3.45 11.19
C ALA A 17 1.45 -4.72 12.07
N LEU A 18 1.37 -5.91 11.48
CA LEU A 18 1.50 -7.18 12.20
C LEU A 18 2.86 -7.32 12.88
N GLU A 19 3.94 -6.93 12.19
CA GLU A 19 5.29 -6.94 12.74
C GLU A 19 5.48 -5.88 13.85
N GLU A 20 4.98 -4.66 13.67
CA GLU A 20 5.03 -3.59 14.68
C GLU A 20 4.24 -3.96 15.94
N LEU A 21 3.16 -4.69 15.80
CA LEU A 21 2.32 -5.15 16.90
C LEU A 21 2.83 -6.45 17.53
N ALA A 22 3.85 -7.09 16.93
CA ALA A 22 4.37 -8.40 17.30
C ALA A 22 3.27 -9.48 17.38
N LEU A 23 2.27 -9.40 16.50
CA LEU A 23 1.19 -10.38 16.42
C LEU A 23 1.65 -11.62 15.64
N PRO A 24 1.37 -12.83 16.13
CA PRO A 24 1.61 -14.03 15.34
C PRO A 24 0.65 -14.09 14.16
N TYR A 25 1.17 -14.43 12.98
CA TYR A 25 0.33 -14.59 11.79
C TYR A 25 0.82 -15.70 10.88
N GLN A 26 -0.09 -16.23 10.09
CA GLN A 26 0.20 -17.14 8.99
C GLN A 26 -0.03 -16.39 7.68
N LEU A 27 1.04 -16.23 6.90
CA LEU A 27 0.93 -15.63 5.57
C LEU A 27 0.35 -16.63 4.56
N ILE A 28 -0.71 -16.23 3.87
CA ILE A 28 -1.27 -16.96 2.73
C ILE A 28 -1.09 -16.10 1.49
N THR A 29 -0.33 -16.60 0.54
CA THR A 29 -0.08 -15.92 -0.73
C THR A 29 -1.06 -16.39 -1.81
N LEU A 30 -1.60 -15.43 -2.57
CA LEU A 30 -2.49 -15.71 -3.70
C LEU A 30 -1.77 -15.45 -5.02
N ASN A 31 -1.95 -16.33 -5.99
CA ASN A 31 -1.49 -16.11 -7.35
C ASN A 31 -2.50 -15.21 -8.09
N LEU A 32 -2.20 -13.91 -8.12
CA LEU A 32 -3.08 -12.93 -8.78
C LEU A 32 -3.18 -13.14 -10.29
N GLN A 33 -2.14 -13.68 -10.93
CA GLN A 33 -2.15 -13.99 -12.37
C GLN A 33 -3.09 -15.14 -12.70
N LYS A 34 -3.27 -16.09 -11.76
CA LYS A 34 -4.23 -17.19 -11.90
C LYS A 34 -5.63 -16.82 -11.45
N GLY A 35 -5.84 -15.60 -11.01
CA GLY A 35 -7.15 -15.13 -10.55
C GLY A 35 -7.60 -15.73 -9.21
N GLU A 36 -6.67 -16.23 -8.37
CA GLU A 36 -7.02 -16.86 -7.08
C GLU A 36 -7.79 -15.91 -6.15
N GLN A 37 -7.58 -14.58 -6.29
CA GLN A 37 -8.35 -13.56 -5.57
C GLN A 37 -9.82 -13.44 -6.04
N LYS A 38 -10.20 -14.13 -7.11
CA LYS A 38 -11.56 -14.16 -7.66
C LYS A 38 -12.27 -15.51 -7.41
N THR A 39 -11.63 -16.42 -6.72
CA THR A 39 -12.25 -17.71 -6.36
C THR A 39 -13.41 -17.51 -5.37
N PRO A 40 -14.47 -18.35 -5.43
CA PRO A 40 -15.58 -18.27 -4.49
C PRO A 40 -15.14 -18.34 -3.02
N ALA A 41 -14.08 -19.09 -2.72
CA ALA A 41 -13.53 -19.19 -1.38
C ALA A 41 -12.95 -17.85 -0.89
N PHE A 42 -12.19 -17.17 -1.73
CA PHE A 42 -11.62 -15.87 -1.35
C PHE A 42 -12.66 -14.75 -1.36
N LEU A 43 -13.63 -14.79 -2.27
CA LEU A 43 -14.72 -13.80 -2.33
C LEU A 43 -15.61 -13.81 -1.08
N LYS A 44 -15.68 -14.91 -0.34
CA LYS A 44 -16.34 -14.96 0.99
C LYS A 44 -15.56 -14.17 2.05
N ILE A 45 -14.23 -14.04 1.91
CA ILE A 45 -13.37 -13.27 2.81
C ILE A 45 -13.35 -11.80 2.39
N ASN A 46 -13.20 -11.56 1.08
CA ASN A 46 -13.18 -10.21 0.51
C ASN A 46 -14.03 -10.16 -0.78
N PRO A 47 -15.26 -9.63 -0.72
CA PRO A 47 -16.16 -9.55 -1.88
C PRO A 47 -15.62 -8.69 -3.01
N ASN A 48 -14.68 -7.76 -2.74
CA ASN A 48 -13.99 -6.97 -3.77
C ASN A 48 -13.00 -7.83 -4.58
N GLY A 49 -12.60 -9.00 -4.05
CA GLY A 49 -11.64 -9.87 -4.72
C GLY A 49 -10.29 -9.22 -4.95
N ARG A 50 -9.76 -8.52 -3.94
CA ARG A 50 -8.45 -7.86 -3.92
C ARG A 50 -7.70 -8.21 -2.64
N ILE A 51 -6.39 -8.02 -2.65
CA ILE A 51 -5.53 -8.11 -1.47
C ILE A 51 -5.20 -6.71 -0.94
N PRO A 52 -4.94 -6.57 0.39
CA PRO A 52 -4.96 -7.61 1.43
C PRO A 52 -6.36 -7.89 1.97
N ALA A 53 -6.47 -9.02 2.68
CA ALA A 53 -7.50 -9.30 3.65
C ALA A 53 -6.87 -10.06 4.82
N ILE A 54 -7.43 -9.96 6.01
CA ILE A 54 -7.03 -10.73 7.18
C ILE A 54 -8.23 -11.56 7.68
N VAL A 55 -7.93 -12.68 8.31
CA VAL A 55 -8.91 -13.50 9.02
C VAL A 55 -8.40 -13.69 10.44
N ASP A 56 -9.12 -13.14 11.40
CA ASP A 56 -8.80 -13.28 12.81
C ASP A 56 -9.38 -14.58 13.35
N ARG A 57 -8.50 -15.54 13.65
CA ARG A 57 -8.90 -16.87 14.10
C ARG A 57 -9.35 -16.88 15.56
N ASP A 58 -8.91 -15.92 16.34
CA ASP A 58 -9.28 -15.79 17.76
C ASP A 58 -10.66 -15.14 17.94
N GLU A 59 -11.21 -14.57 16.84
CA GLU A 59 -12.52 -13.93 16.79
C GLU A 59 -13.43 -14.66 15.76
N ASP A 60 -13.67 -15.93 15.98
CA ASP A 60 -14.57 -16.78 15.17
C ASP A 60 -14.29 -16.71 13.66
N ASN A 61 -13.03 -16.61 13.27
CA ASN A 61 -12.58 -16.40 11.88
C ASN A 61 -13.13 -15.11 11.24
N PHE A 62 -13.22 -14.05 12.01
CA PHE A 62 -13.68 -12.75 11.52
C PHE A 62 -12.78 -12.24 10.39
N ALA A 63 -13.40 -11.99 9.25
CA ALA A 63 -12.70 -11.51 8.06
C ALA A 63 -12.75 -9.99 7.97
N VAL A 64 -11.59 -9.34 7.71
CA VAL A 64 -11.50 -7.91 7.47
C VAL A 64 -10.80 -7.67 6.14
N PHE A 65 -11.43 -6.92 5.27
CA PHE A 65 -10.86 -6.48 4.00
C PHE A 65 -10.76 -4.95 3.97
N GLU A 66 -10.15 -4.39 2.93
CA GLU A 66 -9.63 -3.04 2.81
C GLU A 66 -8.44 -2.78 3.73
N SER A 67 -7.31 -2.39 3.13
CA SER A 67 -6.05 -2.25 3.89
C SER A 67 -6.13 -1.23 5.03
N GLY A 68 -6.90 -0.15 4.85
CA GLY A 68 -7.14 0.84 5.90
C GLY A 68 -7.98 0.28 7.04
N ALA A 69 -9.02 -0.51 6.74
CA ALA A 69 -9.85 -1.17 7.74
C ALA A 69 -9.06 -2.25 8.50
N CYS A 70 -8.20 -3.01 7.80
CA CYS A 70 -7.28 -3.96 8.45
C CYS A 70 -6.38 -3.26 9.47
N LEU A 71 -5.81 -2.10 9.12
CA LEU A 71 -4.98 -1.32 10.03
C LEU A 71 -5.75 -0.83 11.27
N ILE A 72 -6.96 -0.29 11.07
CA ILE A 72 -7.83 0.15 12.17
C ILE A 72 -8.15 -1.02 13.10
N TYR A 73 -8.58 -2.14 12.53
CA TYR A 73 -8.93 -3.35 13.30
C TYR A 73 -7.76 -3.83 14.16
N LEU A 74 -6.56 -3.94 13.58
CA LEU A 74 -5.36 -4.37 14.30
C LEU A 74 -4.97 -3.40 15.41
N ALA A 75 -5.09 -2.09 15.16
CA ALA A 75 -4.81 -1.06 16.17
C ALA A 75 -5.81 -1.10 17.32
N GLU A 76 -7.11 -1.25 17.03
CA GLU A 76 -8.17 -1.35 18.04
C GLU A 76 -8.06 -2.64 18.86
N LYS A 77 -7.82 -3.78 18.21
CA LYS A 77 -7.62 -5.08 18.89
C LYS A 77 -6.47 -5.04 19.89
N THR A 78 -5.41 -4.30 19.58
CA THR A 78 -4.20 -4.28 20.42
C THR A 78 -4.09 -3.07 21.33
N GLY A 79 -4.88 -2.02 21.10
CA GLY A 79 -4.76 -0.73 21.80
C GLY A 79 -3.47 0.01 21.47
N LYS A 80 -2.80 -0.29 20.35
CA LYS A 80 -1.51 0.30 19.92
C LYS A 80 -1.62 0.94 18.54
N LEU A 81 -0.67 1.82 18.19
CA LEU A 81 -0.56 2.50 16.89
C LEU A 81 -1.73 3.43 16.54
N MET A 82 -2.66 3.64 17.46
CA MET A 82 -3.75 4.60 17.34
C MET A 82 -4.24 4.98 18.75
N PRO A 83 -4.30 6.28 19.09
CA PRO A 83 -4.87 6.74 20.35
C PRO A 83 -6.34 6.37 20.50
N THR A 84 -6.78 6.18 21.74
CA THR A 84 -8.18 5.87 22.06
C THR A 84 -9.03 7.11 22.29
N ASP A 85 -8.41 8.27 22.63
CA ASP A 85 -9.12 9.53 22.77
C ASP A 85 -9.61 10.06 21.41
N ALA A 86 -10.74 10.76 21.43
CA ALA A 86 -11.42 11.19 20.21
C ALA A 86 -10.56 12.10 19.32
N LYS A 87 -9.75 13.00 19.89
CA LYS A 87 -8.92 13.93 19.12
C LYS A 87 -7.71 13.22 18.51
N GLY A 88 -6.99 12.41 19.29
CA GLY A 88 -5.86 11.64 18.83
C GLY A 88 -6.28 10.64 17.74
N ARG A 89 -7.35 9.89 17.98
CA ARG A 89 -7.95 8.98 17.00
C ARG A 89 -8.32 9.72 15.70
N SER A 90 -8.98 10.89 15.81
CA SER A 90 -9.36 11.68 14.64
C SER A 90 -8.14 12.12 13.82
N ARG A 91 -7.03 12.54 14.45
CA ARG A 91 -5.80 12.90 13.73
C ARG A 91 -5.24 11.72 12.94
N VAL A 92 -5.19 10.53 13.52
CA VAL A 92 -4.76 9.32 12.83
C VAL A 92 -5.67 9.00 11.65
N LEU A 93 -6.99 9.06 11.84
CA LEU A 93 -7.96 8.78 10.78
C LEU A 93 -7.89 9.80 9.63
N GLN A 94 -7.63 11.09 9.90
CA GLN A 94 -7.44 12.10 8.85
C GLN A 94 -6.29 11.71 7.92
N TRP A 95 -5.14 11.37 8.46
CA TRP A 95 -3.98 10.96 7.66
C TRP A 95 -4.14 9.57 7.03
N LEU A 96 -4.86 8.67 7.67
CA LEU A 96 -5.21 7.39 7.07
C LEU A 96 -6.14 7.59 5.87
N MET A 97 -7.18 8.42 6.00
CA MET A 97 -8.11 8.72 4.89
C MET A 97 -7.42 9.52 3.79
N PHE A 98 -6.48 10.42 4.11
CA PHE A 98 -5.64 11.11 3.13
C PHE A 98 -4.87 10.11 2.26
N GLN A 99 -4.38 9.02 2.84
CA GLN A 99 -3.75 7.94 2.08
C GLN A 99 -4.78 7.18 1.25
N MET A 100 -5.91 6.75 1.85
CA MET A 100 -6.91 5.90 1.20
C MET A 100 -7.65 6.61 0.07
N GLY A 101 -7.95 7.90 0.22
CA GLY A 101 -8.64 8.71 -0.79
C GLY A 101 -7.71 9.47 -1.74
N GLY A 102 -6.44 9.64 -1.39
CA GLY A 102 -5.50 10.47 -2.14
C GLY A 102 -4.25 9.72 -2.62
N ILE A 103 -3.27 9.52 -1.74
CA ILE A 103 -1.94 8.97 -2.08
C ILE A 103 -2.06 7.64 -2.84
N GLY A 104 -2.78 6.66 -2.28
CA GLY A 104 -2.93 5.33 -2.89
C GLY A 104 -3.57 5.36 -4.26
N PRO A 105 -4.77 5.95 -4.41
CA PRO A 105 -5.45 6.06 -5.70
C PRO A 105 -4.64 6.83 -6.75
N MET A 106 -4.06 7.97 -6.40
CA MET A 106 -3.34 8.79 -7.39
C MET A 106 -2.05 8.13 -7.86
N MET A 107 -1.23 7.61 -6.94
CA MET A 107 -0.04 6.83 -7.31
C MET A 107 -0.41 5.54 -8.06
N GLY A 108 -1.51 4.90 -7.68
CA GLY A 108 -2.01 3.71 -8.38
C GLY A 108 -2.33 4.01 -9.84
N GLN A 109 -3.05 5.08 -10.12
CA GLN A 109 -3.33 5.52 -11.49
C GLN A 109 -2.06 6.01 -12.22
N ALA A 110 -1.15 6.71 -11.52
CA ALA A 110 0.15 7.05 -12.08
C ALA A 110 0.89 5.79 -12.56
N ASN A 111 0.93 4.73 -11.76
CA ASN A 111 1.54 3.45 -12.15
C ASN A 111 0.86 2.86 -13.40
N VAL A 112 -0.48 2.89 -13.47
CA VAL A 112 -1.22 2.38 -14.62
C VAL A 112 -0.82 3.11 -15.90
N PHE A 113 -0.92 4.41 -15.95
CA PHE A 113 -0.67 5.17 -17.17
C PHE A 113 0.82 5.33 -17.50
N TYR A 114 1.67 5.40 -16.49
CA TYR A 114 3.12 5.54 -16.71
C TYR A 114 3.82 4.22 -17.03
N ARG A 115 3.38 3.09 -16.41
CA ARG A 115 4.08 1.79 -16.53
C ARG A 115 3.29 0.71 -17.27
N TYR A 116 1.98 0.57 -16.96
CA TYR A 116 1.24 -0.64 -17.36
C TYR A 116 0.43 -0.45 -18.62
N PHE A 117 -0.04 0.76 -18.90
CA PHE A 117 -0.83 1.02 -20.10
C PHE A 117 0.01 0.86 -21.38
N PRO A 118 -0.50 0.18 -22.43
CA PRO A 118 0.27 -0.06 -23.65
C PRO A 118 0.60 1.24 -24.40
N GLU A 119 -0.31 2.20 -24.38
CA GLU A 119 -0.14 3.51 -25.01
C GLU A 119 0.25 4.57 -23.96
N LYS A 120 1.09 5.51 -24.37
CA LYS A 120 1.47 6.65 -23.52
C LYS A 120 0.44 7.77 -23.67
N ILE A 121 -0.49 7.86 -22.71
CA ILE A 121 -1.50 8.93 -22.66
C ILE A 121 -0.94 10.04 -21.78
N GLN A 122 -0.12 10.94 -22.39
CA GLN A 122 0.62 11.95 -21.65
C GLN A 122 -0.24 12.82 -20.74
N PRO A 123 -1.43 13.31 -21.14
CA PRO A 123 -2.29 14.10 -20.25
C PRO A 123 -2.72 13.33 -18.98
N ALA A 124 -2.93 12.01 -19.06
CA ALA A 124 -3.24 11.19 -17.89
C ALA A 124 -2.02 10.99 -17.00
N ILE A 125 -0.84 10.75 -17.59
CA ILE A 125 0.42 10.64 -16.86
C ILE A 125 0.67 11.93 -16.08
N ASP A 126 0.62 13.09 -16.74
CA ASP A 126 0.86 14.40 -16.13
C ASP A 126 -0.15 14.68 -15.01
N ARG A 127 -1.42 14.36 -15.23
CA ARG A 127 -2.48 14.54 -14.23
C ARG A 127 -2.21 13.77 -12.94
N TYR A 128 -1.92 12.46 -13.04
CA TYR A 128 -1.76 11.60 -11.87
C TYR A 128 -0.40 11.77 -11.18
N GLN A 129 0.66 11.99 -11.93
CA GLN A 129 1.97 12.33 -11.37
C GLN A 129 1.94 13.71 -10.69
N GLY A 130 1.33 14.69 -11.34
CA GLY A 130 1.17 16.04 -10.78
C GLY A 130 0.40 16.05 -9.46
N GLU A 131 -0.73 15.32 -9.40
CA GLU A 131 -1.51 15.21 -8.16
C GLU A 131 -0.75 14.43 -7.08
N SER A 132 -0.09 13.32 -7.42
CA SER A 132 0.76 12.60 -6.48
C SER A 132 1.86 13.50 -5.89
N LYS A 133 2.50 14.31 -6.73
CA LYS A 133 3.51 15.27 -6.29
C LYS A 133 2.93 16.36 -5.39
N ARG A 134 1.71 16.85 -5.69
CA ARG A 134 1.01 17.81 -4.84
C ARG A 134 0.74 17.22 -3.45
N LEU A 135 0.25 15.96 -3.40
CA LEU A 135 0.01 15.27 -2.14
C LEU A 135 1.31 15.05 -1.33
N PHE A 136 2.43 14.76 -2.00
CA PHE A 136 3.73 14.67 -1.34
C PHE A 136 4.18 15.99 -0.72
N ARG A 137 3.90 17.14 -1.39
CA ARG A 137 4.16 18.47 -0.82
C ARG A 137 3.32 18.75 0.43
N VAL A 138 2.09 18.24 0.48
CA VAL A 138 1.26 18.34 1.69
C VAL A 138 1.89 17.57 2.84
N LEU A 139 2.39 16.35 2.58
CA LEU A 139 3.12 15.58 3.59
C LEU A 139 4.39 16.28 4.02
N ASP A 140 5.20 16.77 3.08
CA ASP A 140 6.46 17.46 3.37
C ASP A 140 6.25 18.70 4.24
N GLY A 141 5.28 19.55 3.87
CA GLY A 141 4.96 20.75 4.64
C GLY A 141 4.49 20.44 6.06
N HIS A 142 3.65 19.41 6.22
CA HIS A 142 3.19 18.99 7.55
C HIS A 142 4.33 18.39 8.40
N LEU A 143 5.20 17.61 7.79
CA LEU A 143 6.34 16.97 8.44
C LEU A 143 7.47 17.96 8.81
N ALA A 144 7.39 19.23 8.41
CA ALA A 144 8.32 20.26 8.85
C ALA A 144 8.30 20.44 10.38
N ASP A 145 7.10 20.38 10.96
CA ASP A 145 6.86 20.61 12.39
C ASP A 145 6.51 19.31 13.15
N ASN A 146 6.44 18.17 12.46
CA ASN A 146 6.02 16.90 13.06
C ASN A 146 6.99 15.79 12.68
N GLU A 147 7.30 14.93 13.65
CA GLU A 147 8.13 13.74 13.41
C GLU A 147 7.37 12.69 12.58
N TYR A 148 6.11 12.45 12.96
CA TYR A 148 5.17 11.54 12.28
C TYR A 148 3.86 12.26 11.94
N LEU A 149 3.04 11.67 11.07
CA LEU A 149 1.87 12.34 10.52
C LEU A 149 0.83 12.78 11.55
N PRO A 150 0.40 11.97 12.53
CA PRO A 150 -0.51 12.47 13.58
C PRO A 150 0.19 13.06 14.81
N GLY A 151 1.52 13.20 14.77
CA GLY A 151 2.41 13.55 15.88
C GLY A 151 3.25 12.37 16.33
N ASP A 152 2.61 11.33 16.86
CA ASP A 152 3.25 10.08 17.22
C ASP A 152 3.10 9.03 16.10
N TYR A 153 4.04 8.07 16.06
CA TYR A 153 4.01 6.98 15.09
C TYR A 153 2.72 6.16 15.17
N SER A 154 2.09 5.90 14.02
CA SER A 154 0.77 5.29 13.95
C SER A 154 0.53 4.48 12.68
N ILE A 155 -0.67 3.87 12.60
CA ILE A 155 -1.15 3.22 11.37
C ILE A 155 -1.24 4.18 10.17
N ALA A 156 -1.36 5.49 10.40
CA ALA A 156 -1.39 6.48 9.33
C ALA A 156 -0.02 6.60 8.63
N ASP A 157 1.08 6.54 9.42
CA ASP A 157 2.44 6.53 8.88
C ASP A 157 2.70 5.27 8.07
N ILE A 158 2.32 4.11 8.60
CA ILE A 158 2.43 2.83 7.90
C ILE A 158 1.70 2.88 6.56
N ALA A 159 0.46 3.37 6.56
CA ALA A 159 -0.38 3.44 5.37
C ALA A 159 0.23 4.33 4.27
N ASN A 160 0.63 5.55 4.63
CA ASN A 160 1.20 6.51 3.69
C ASN A 160 2.57 6.05 3.19
N TRP A 161 3.45 5.61 4.09
CA TRP A 161 4.80 5.19 3.74
C TRP A 161 4.84 4.02 2.78
N ALA A 162 3.95 3.04 2.96
CA ALA A 162 3.89 1.87 2.08
C ALA A 162 3.76 2.24 0.61
N TRP A 163 3.10 3.35 0.30
CA TRP A 163 2.98 3.88 -1.06
C TRP A 163 4.06 4.89 -1.41
N VAL A 164 4.29 5.90 -0.56
CA VAL A 164 5.25 6.97 -0.82
C VAL A 164 6.65 6.42 -1.11
N ARG A 165 7.09 5.36 -0.41
CA ARG A 165 8.39 4.73 -0.66
C ARG A 165 8.59 4.23 -2.09
N THR A 166 7.52 4.04 -2.85
CA THR A 166 7.56 3.57 -4.25
C THR A 166 7.45 4.71 -5.27
N TYR A 167 7.76 5.93 -4.88
CA TYR A 167 7.60 7.14 -5.68
C TYR A 167 8.28 7.07 -7.06
N LYS A 168 9.47 6.45 -7.15
CA LYS A 168 10.19 6.24 -8.42
C LYS A 168 9.37 5.40 -9.39
N TRP A 169 8.68 4.36 -8.88
CA TRP A 169 7.83 3.51 -9.70
C TRP A 169 6.68 4.29 -10.35
N SER A 170 6.14 5.25 -9.65
CA SER A 170 5.09 6.15 -10.14
C SER A 170 5.62 7.27 -11.05
N GLY A 171 6.95 7.39 -11.21
CA GLY A 171 7.57 8.48 -11.96
C GLY A 171 7.46 9.84 -11.26
N VAL A 172 7.35 9.85 -9.92
CA VAL A 172 7.23 11.08 -9.13
C VAL A 172 8.56 11.35 -8.43
N SER A 173 9.00 12.62 -8.41
CA SER A 173 10.19 13.04 -7.67
C SER A 173 9.81 13.56 -6.28
N VAL A 174 10.71 13.31 -5.31
CA VAL A 174 10.69 13.87 -3.96
C VAL A 174 11.77 14.95 -3.76
N ASP A 175 12.31 15.48 -4.85
CA ASP A 175 13.31 16.56 -4.80
C ASP A 175 12.68 17.85 -4.30
N GLY A 176 13.43 18.53 -3.41
CA GLY A 176 12.94 19.71 -2.71
C GLY A 176 11.97 19.40 -1.56
N MET A 177 11.89 18.13 -1.11
CA MET A 177 11.04 17.69 -0.01
C MET A 177 11.89 17.06 1.13
N PRO A 178 12.65 17.87 1.89
CA PRO A 178 13.58 17.37 2.88
C PRO A 178 12.89 16.68 4.07
N HIS A 179 11.74 17.20 4.49
CA HIS A 179 11.00 16.65 5.64
C HIS A 179 10.34 15.31 5.30
N LEU A 180 9.83 15.17 4.07
CA LEU A 180 9.32 13.90 3.55
C LEU A 180 10.44 12.86 3.47
N LYS A 181 11.62 13.24 2.98
CA LYS A 181 12.79 12.34 2.93
C LYS A 181 13.21 11.89 4.33
N ARG A 182 13.35 12.82 5.28
CA ARG A 182 13.63 12.49 6.69
C ARG A 182 12.65 11.47 7.25
N TRP A 183 11.34 11.70 7.07
CA TRP A 183 10.30 10.79 7.54
C TRP A 183 10.38 9.44 6.85
N MET A 184 10.61 9.41 5.54
CA MET A 184 10.80 8.15 4.80
C MET A 184 11.96 7.32 5.34
N ASP A 185 13.07 7.96 5.72
CA ASP A 185 14.26 7.30 6.28
C ASP A 185 14.00 6.83 7.71
N ALA A 186 13.32 7.64 8.53
CA ALA A 186 12.89 7.25 9.88
C ALA A 186 11.98 6.00 9.84
N MET A 187 11.04 5.96 8.92
CA MET A 187 10.20 4.78 8.71
C MET A 187 11.02 3.56 8.28
N ARG A 188 11.95 3.75 7.34
CA ARG A 188 12.81 2.67 6.83
C ARG A 188 13.76 2.12 7.90
N SER A 189 14.17 2.92 8.89
CA SER A 189 15.08 2.48 9.95
C SER A 189 14.42 1.55 10.98
N ARG A 190 13.09 1.42 10.97
CA ARG A 190 12.35 0.57 11.91
C ARG A 190 12.48 -0.91 11.54
N PRO A 191 12.94 -1.78 12.45
CA PRO A 191 13.12 -3.21 12.15
C PRO A 191 11.83 -3.91 11.70
N ALA A 192 10.68 -3.59 12.32
CA ALA A 192 9.40 -4.15 11.96
C ALA A 192 8.93 -3.71 10.55
N VAL A 193 9.25 -2.48 10.14
CA VAL A 193 8.96 -2.00 8.78
C VAL A 193 9.79 -2.77 7.76
N LEU A 194 11.09 -2.96 8.02
CA LEU A 194 11.96 -3.76 7.15
C LEU A 194 11.44 -5.19 7.00
N LYS A 195 11.13 -5.84 8.11
CA LYS A 195 10.60 -7.21 8.12
C LYS A 195 9.24 -7.29 7.40
N GLY A 196 8.37 -6.33 7.62
CA GLY A 196 7.05 -6.28 6.99
C GLY A 196 7.07 -6.13 5.47
N ILE A 197 8.03 -5.39 4.90
CA ILE A 197 8.16 -5.25 3.44
C ILE A 197 8.82 -6.46 2.76
N GLU A 198 9.46 -7.35 3.52
CA GLU A 198 9.95 -8.63 3.03
C GLU A 198 8.84 -9.68 2.91
N MET A 199 7.61 -9.37 3.38
CA MET A 199 6.46 -10.27 3.37
C MET A 199 5.41 -9.85 2.32
N PRO A 200 5.12 -10.74 1.36
CA PRO A 200 5.76 -12.02 1.05
C PRO A 200 7.14 -11.83 0.43
N PRO A 201 8.07 -12.78 0.58
CA PRO A 201 9.38 -12.70 -0.07
C PRO A 201 9.24 -12.49 -1.57
N SER A 202 9.92 -11.50 -2.11
CA SER A 202 9.86 -11.15 -3.53
C SER A 202 11.22 -10.68 -4.02
N SER A 203 11.59 -11.10 -5.24
CA SER A 203 12.76 -10.58 -5.95
C SER A 203 12.50 -9.21 -6.60
N ILE A 204 11.26 -8.72 -6.55
CA ILE A 204 10.85 -7.48 -7.23
C ILE A 204 11.10 -6.30 -6.30
N ASN A 205 11.94 -5.37 -6.76
CA ASN A 205 12.17 -4.09 -6.09
C ASN A 205 11.52 -2.96 -6.90
N LEU A 206 10.44 -2.38 -6.39
CA LEU A 206 9.74 -1.25 -7.01
C LEU A 206 10.55 0.07 -6.98
N ASN A 207 11.69 0.09 -6.30
CA ASN A 207 12.63 1.22 -6.29
C ASN A 207 13.90 0.92 -7.10
N THR A 208 13.86 -0.07 -7.99
CA THR A 208 15.00 -0.39 -8.86
C THR A 208 15.25 0.72 -9.87
N ASP A 209 16.52 1.05 -10.06
CA ASP A 209 16.99 1.87 -11.17
C ASP A 209 17.33 0.99 -12.41
N ASP A 210 17.14 -0.33 -12.33
CA ASP A 210 17.29 -1.29 -13.43
C ASP A 210 16.03 -1.27 -14.31
N GLU A 211 16.12 -0.56 -15.43
CA GLU A 211 15.00 -0.39 -16.36
C GLU A 211 14.55 -1.72 -17.01
N ALA A 212 15.45 -2.69 -17.20
CA ALA A 212 15.10 -3.98 -17.78
C ALA A 212 14.19 -4.77 -16.85
N LYS A 213 14.54 -4.86 -15.55
CA LYS A 213 13.69 -5.49 -14.53
C LYS A 213 12.39 -4.73 -14.32
N ALA A 214 12.44 -3.39 -14.37
CA ALA A 214 11.24 -2.56 -14.28
C ALA A 214 10.28 -2.84 -15.43
N LYS A 215 10.78 -3.00 -16.64
CA LYS A 215 9.99 -3.33 -17.83
C LYS A 215 9.37 -4.71 -17.75
N GLU A 216 10.14 -5.73 -17.37
CA GLU A 216 9.63 -7.10 -17.19
C GLU A 216 8.47 -7.13 -16.17
N PHE A 217 8.64 -6.47 -15.04
CA PHE A 217 7.59 -6.39 -14.02
C PHE A 217 6.36 -5.61 -14.52
N ALA A 218 6.56 -4.53 -15.26
CA ALA A 218 5.46 -3.75 -15.83
C ALA A 218 4.64 -4.59 -16.84
N GLU A 219 5.28 -5.44 -17.63
CA GLU A 219 4.60 -6.34 -18.56
C GLU A 219 3.77 -7.41 -17.83
N GLN A 220 4.29 -7.95 -16.73
CA GLN A 220 3.54 -8.89 -15.89
C GLN A 220 2.33 -8.21 -15.23
N ALA A 221 2.50 -6.98 -14.73
CA ALA A 221 1.42 -6.21 -14.11
C ALA A 221 0.37 -5.76 -15.12
N ARG A 222 0.75 -5.48 -16.38
CA ARG A 222 -0.16 -5.16 -17.48
C ARG A 222 -1.22 -6.23 -17.68
N LYS A 223 -0.81 -7.50 -17.70
CA LYS A 223 -1.74 -8.64 -17.84
C LYS A 223 -2.82 -8.64 -16.76
N LEU A 224 -2.48 -8.25 -15.51
CA LEU A 224 -3.45 -8.15 -14.42
C LEU A 224 -4.44 -7.00 -14.63
N VAL A 225 -3.99 -5.89 -15.20
CA VAL A 225 -4.86 -4.74 -15.52
C VAL A 225 -5.83 -5.09 -16.66
N GLU A 226 -5.35 -5.81 -17.67
CA GLU A 226 -6.15 -6.24 -18.83
C GLU A 226 -7.17 -7.32 -18.44
N THR A 227 -6.76 -8.34 -17.68
CA THR A 227 -7.69 -9.40 -17.20
C THR A 227 -8.73 -8.87 -16.24
N GLY A 228 -8.41 -7.85 -15.44
CA GLY A 228 -9.38 -7.15 -14.61
C GLY A 228 -10.47 -6.40 -15.40
N ARG A 229 -10.19 -6.06 -16.67
CA ARG A 229 -11.18 -5.45 -17.58
C ARG A 229 -12.08 -6.50 -18.27
N SER A 230 -11.53 -7.66 -18.60
CA SER A 230 -12.28 -8.73 -19.30
C SER A 230 -13.23 -9.51 -18.39
N GLY A 231 -13.07 -9.45 -17.08
CA GLY A 231 -13.97 -10.09 -16.11
C GLY A 231 -15.34 -9.39 -15.94
N ASN A 232 -15.58 -8.23 -16.58
CA ASN A 232 -16.83 -7.47 -16.49
C ASN A 232 -17.76 -7.64 -17.71
N SER A 233 -17.49 -8.57 -18.60
CA SER A 233 -18.34 -8.80 -19.80
C SER A 233 -19.36 -9.93 -19.63
N SER A 234 -19.68 -10.32 -18.40
CA SER A 234 -20.76 -11.26 -18.09
C SER A 234 -21.47 -10.87 -16.79
N LEU A 235 -22.22 -9.78 -16.85
CA LEU A 235 -23.36 -9.46 -16.00
C LEU A 235 -24.54 -9.10 -16.90
#